data_a3f57098d9514d90143aa217142b1846
#
_entry.id   a3f57098d9514d90143aa217142b1846
#
_cell.length_a   1.000
_cell.length_b   1.000
_cell.length_c   1.000
_cell.angle_alpha   90.00
_cell.angle_beta   90.00
_cell.angle_gamma   90.00
#
_symmetry.space_group_name_H-M   'P 1'
#
loop_
_entity.id
_entity.type
_entity.pdbx_description
1 polymer ?
#
loop_
_entity_poly.entity_id
_entity_poly.type
_entity_poly.pdbx_seq_one_letter_code
_entity_poly.pdbx_strand_id
1 'polypeptide(L)'
;LTTKGIAIHFFIGNHDIWTFGWLARETGVEVHRKPTTLTINGKRVFLAHGDGLVPRNYISQLPKHLQKKIRQFIFLRRAFHSPLLQTLFRLLPPSWANEFGYEWAKNSRLKELARPCPYKGEDKEELVLFAKEQEQLGNHHDYYIFGHRHIELDLMLSRDSRIMILGDCWQQFTY
;
A
#
# COMPACT_ATOMS: atom_id res chain seq x y z
N LEU A 1 13.09 11.93 -15.54
CA LEU A 1 11.73 11.89 -16.11
C LEU A 1 10.97 13.17 -15.78
N THR A 2 10.93 13.61 -14.53
CA THR A 2 10.27 14.86 -14.14
C THR A 2 10.82 16.08 -14.85
N THR A 3 12.14 16.14 -15.07
CA THR A 3 12.80 17.18 -15.88
C THR A 3 12.36 17.21 -17.34
N LYS A 4 11.75 16.14 -17.84
CA LYS A 4 11.16 16.04 -19.19
C LYS A 4 9.64 16.32 -19.20
N GLY A 5 9.08 16.86 -18.11
CA GLY A 5 7.66 17.15 -17.98
C GLY A 5 6.76 15.92 -17.77
N ILE A 6 7.33 14.74 -17.45
CA ILE A 6 6.57 13.55 -17.15
C ILE A 6 6.17 13.58 -15.67
N ALA A 7 4.88 13.59 -15.38
CA ALA A 7 4.36 13.46 -14.01
C ALA A 7 4.65 12.06 -13.48
N ILE A 8 5.28 12.00 -12.30
CA ILE A 8 5.57 10.74 -11.62
C ILE A 8 4.89 10.78 -10.26
N HIS A 9 4.02 9.80 -10.02
CA HIS A 9 3.30 9.65 -8.75
C HIS A 9 3.92 8.51 -7.94
N PHE A 10 4.39 8.82 -6.75
CA PHE A 10 4.98 7.86 -5.82
C PHE A 10 4.04 7.63 -4.64
N PHE A 11 3.58 6.40 -4.48
CA PHE A 11 2.71 6.01 -3.36
C PHE A 11 3.55 5.42 -2.24
N ILE A 12 3.55 6.08 -1.07
CA ILE A 12 4.31 5.62 0.09
C ILE A 12 3.76 4.27 0.57
N GLY A 13 4.66 3.28 0.62
CA GLY A 13 4.42 1.99 1.23
C GLY A 13 4.78 1.95 2.71
N ASN A 14 4.57 0.78 3.31
CA ASN A 14 4.91 0.55 4.72
C ASN A 14 6.43 0.59 5.01
N HIS A 15 7.28 0.52 4.00
CA HIS A 15 8.74 0.65 4.11
C HIS A 15 9.26 2.06 3.82
N ASP A 16 8.47 2.91 3.14
CA ASP A 16 8.89 4.22 2.63
C ASP A 16 8.38 5.40 3.47
N ILE A 17 7.80 5.16 4.63
CA ILE A 17 7.16 6.18 5.47
C ILE A 17 8.13 7.26 5.94
N TRP A 18 9.42 7.01 5.90
CA TRP A 18 10.49 7.86 6.44
C TRP A 18 11.13 8.80 5.40
N THR A 19 10.49 9.05 4.27
CA THR A 19 11.01 9.91 3.21
C THR A 19 11.08 11.40 3.59
N PHE A 20 10.34 11.85 4.60
CA PHE A 20 10.33 13.21 5.15
C PHE A 20 10.27 14.37 4.12
N GLY A 21 9.66 14.11 2.95
CA GLY A 21 9.59 15.08 1.86
C GLY A 21 10.89 15.22 1.04
N TRP A 22 11.95 14.51 1.40
CA TRP A 22 13.20 14.52 0.65
C TRP A 22 13.00 14.08 -0.79
N LEU A 23 12.30 12.97 -1.00
CA LEU A 23 12.08 12.39 -2.33
C LEU A 23 11.41 13.40 -3.29
N ALA A 24 10.31 14.04 -2.84
CA ALA A 24 9.63 15.05 -3.66
C ALA A 24 10.55 16.23 -4.01
N ARG A 25 11.32 16.71 -3.03
CA ARG A 25 12.20 17.88 -3.19
C ARG A 25 13.36 17.60 -4.14
N GLU A 26 14.00 16.43 -4.04
CA GLU A 26 15.18 16.12 -4.84
C GLU A 26 14.84 15.60 -6.26
N THR A 27 13.70 14.96 -6.42
CA THR A 27 13.35 14.29 -7.69
C THR A 27 12.19 14.94 -8.44
N GLY A 28 11.42 15.81 -7.77
CA GLY A 28 10.22 16.43 -8.34
C GLY A 28 9.04 15.47 -8.51
N VAL A 29 9.08 14.28 -7.89
CA VAL A 29 7.94 13.35 -7.91
C VAL A 29 6.83 13.82 -6.98
N GLU A 30 5.58 13.55 -7.35
CA GLU A 30 4.44 13.78 -6.48
C GLU A 30 4.27 12.60 -5.50
N VAL A 31 4.43 12.88 -4.20
CA VAL A 31 4.41 11.85 -3.15
C VAL A 31 3.03 11.76 -2.51
N HIS A 32 2.37 10.62 -2.70
CA HIS A 32 1.06 10.32 -2.13
C HIS A 32 1.18 9.52 -0.83
N ARG A 33 0.75 10.11 0.28
CA ARG A 33 0.72 9.47 1.61
C ARG A 33 -0.61 8.80 1.93
N LYS A 34 -1.59 8.97 1.05
CA LYS A 34 -2.96 8.42 1.17
C LYS A 34 -3.39 7.85 -0.16
N PRO A 35 -4.36 6.94 -0.15
CA PRO A 35 -5.06 6.54 -1.37
C PRO A 35 -5.54 7.78 -2.14
N THR A 36 -5.40 7.75 -3.44
CA THR A 36 -5.73 8.87 -4.33
C THR A 36 -6.48 8.36 -5.55
N THR A 37 -7.49 9.10 -5.97
CA THR A 37 -8.17 8.84 -7.25
C THR A 37 -7.66 9.83 -8.28
N LEU A 38 -7.15 9.32 -9.40
CA LEU A 38 -6.79 10.11 -10.56
C LEU A 38 -7.78 9.86 -11.68
N THR A 39 -8.01 10.87 -12.53
CA THR A 39 -8.73 10.70 -13.78
C THR A 39 -7.73 10.63 -14.92
N ILE A 40 -7.64 9.47 -15.57
CA ILE A 40 -6.70 9.20 -16.66
C ILE A 40 -7.54 8.82 -17.90
N ASN A 41 -7.44 9.60 -18.95
CA ASN A 41 -8.22 9.40 -20.19
C ASN A 41 -9.74 9.21 -19.93
N GLY A 42 -10.30 10.00 -19.03
CA GLY A 42 -11.72 9.93 -18.66
C GLY A 42 -12.09 8.77 -17.73
N LYS A 43 -11.14 7.92 -17.35
CA LYS A 43 -11.32 6.79 -16.44
C LYS A 43 -10.92 7.17 -15.01
N ARG A 44 -11.73 6.77 -14.03
CA ARG A 44 -11.44 6.95 -12.62
C ARG A 44 -10.55 5.81 -12.12
N VAL A 45 -9.34 6.14 -11.72
CA VAL A 45 -8.33 5.17 -11.28
C VAL A 45 -8.03 5.40 -9.80
N PHE A 46 -8.39 4.44 -8.97
CA PHE A 46 -8.03 4.43 -7.55
C PHE A 46 -6.63 3.83 -7.39
N LEU A 47 -5.74 4.58 -6.78
CA LEU A 47 -4.34 4.23 -6.59
C LEU A 47 -3.98 4.24 -5.12
N ALA A 48 -3.37 3.17 -4.65
CA ALA A 48 -2.86 3.08 -3.28
C ALA A 48 -1.74 2.04 -3.18
N HIS A 49 -0.89 2.16 -2.17
CA HIS A 49 0.04 1.07 -1.86
C HIS A 49 -0.71 -0.21 -1.48
N GLY A 50 -1.75 -0.11 -0.65
CA GLY A 50 -2.59 -1.25 -0.26
C GLY A 50 -2.49 -1.64 1.21
N ASP A 51 -1.42 -1.28 1.91
CA ASP A 51 -1.23 -1.61 3.33
C ASP A 51 -2.34 -1.03 4.21
N GLY A 52 -2.96 -1.88 5.02
CA GLY A 52 -4.02 -1.50 5.95
C GLY A 52 -5.39 -1.22 5.32
N LEU A 53 -5.57 -1.48 4.02
CA LEU A 53 -6.86 -1.43 3.35
C LEU A 53 -7.58 -2.77 3.54
N VAL A 54 -8.25 -2.91 4.67
CA VAL A 54 -9.02 -4.13 5.02
C VAL A 54 -10.46 -3.73 5.30
N PRO A 55 -11.45 -4.36 4.64
CA PRO A 55 -12.87 -4.06 4.87
C PRO A 55 -13.27 -4.30 6.33
N ARG A 56 -14.09 -3.41 6.87
CA ARG A 56 -14.56 -3.54 8.26
C ARG A 56 -15.40 -4.78 8.46
N ASN A 57 -16.26 -5.08 7.50
CA ASN A 57 -17.13 -6.25 7.53
C ASN A 57 -16.33 -7.56 7.54
N TYR A 58 -15.23 -7.61 6.77
CA TYR A 58 -14.32 -8.76 6.76
C TYR A 58 -13.64 -8.94 8.12
N ILE A 59 -13.13 -7.86 8.72
CA ILE A 59 -12.50 -7.92 10.05
C ILE A 59 -13.47 -8.50 11.10
N SER A 60 -14.75 -8.12 11.06
CA SER A 60 -15.73 -8.59 12.04
C SER A 60 -16.02 -10.09 11.96
N GLN A 61 -15.81 -10.71 10.80
CA GLN A 61 -16.02 -12.14 10.56
C GLN A 61 -14.82 -13.01 10.97
N LEU A 62 -13.65 -12.40 11.18
CA LEU A 62 -12.45 -13.13 11.56
C LEU A 62 -12.46 -13.56 13.03
N PRO A 63 -11.70 -14.61 13.39
CA PRO A 63 -11.45 -14.96 14.78
C PRO A 63 -10.91 -13.80 15.61
N LYS A 64 -11.31 -13.67 16.87
CA LYS A 64 -10.95 -12.52 17.74
C LYS A 64 -9.44 -12.22 17.79
N HIS A 65 -8.60 -13.25 17.78
CA HIS A 65 -7.14 -13.07 17.81
C HIS A 65 -6.62 -12.42 16.53
N LEU A 66 -7.19 -12.72 15.35
CA LEU A 66 -6.84 -12.09 14.08
C LEU A 66 -7.38 -10.65 14.02
N GLN A 67 -8.61 -10.42 14.48
CA GLN A 67 -9.16 -9.06 14.61
C GLN A 67 -8.22 -8.16 15.43
N LYS A 68 -7.73 -8.68 16.58
CA LYS A 68 -6.79 -7.95 17.45
C LYS A 68 -5.50 -7.63 16.71
N LYS A 69 -4.89 -8.60 16.01
CA LYS A 69 -3.66 -8.39 15.23
C LYS A 69 -3.84 -7.32 14.13
N ILE A 70 -4.93 -7.39 13.36
CA ILE A 70 -5.22 -6.42 12.31
C ILE A 70 -5.41 -5.02 12.90
N ARG A 71 -6.18 -4.88 13.98
CA ARG A 71 -6.39 -3.59 14.64
C ARG A 71 -5.08 -3.01 15.20
N GLN A 72 -4.22 -3.85 15.79
CA GLN A 72 -2.89 -3.43 16.24
C GLN A 72 -2.03 -2.97 15.08
N PHE A 73 -2.03 -3.69 13.96
CA PHE A 73 -1.31 -3.28 12.76
C PHE A 73 -1.81 -1.93 12.21
N ILE A 74 -3.12 -1.75 12.09
CA ILE A 74 -3.72 -0.48 11.65
C ILE A 74 -3.37 0.66 12.61
N PHE A 75 -3.38 0.41 13.92
CA PHE A 75 -3.00 1.40 14.93
C PHE A 75 -1.53 1.80 14.79
N LEU A 76 -0.61 0.83 14.72
CA LEU A 76 0.83 1.08 14.52
C LEU A 76 1.09 1.84 13.22
N ARG A 77 0.45 1.44 12.14
CA ARG A 77 0.53 2.15 10.86
C ARG A 77 0.13 3.61 11.01
N ARG A 78 -1.01 3.89 11.64
CA ARG A 78 -1.46 5.27 11.89
C ARG A 78 -0.47 6.05 12.75
N ALA A 79 0.08 5.41 13.79
CA ALA A 79 1.08 6.02 14.66
C ALA A 79 2.34 6.41 13.86
N PHE A 80 2.88 5.49 13.06
CA PHE A 80 4.06 5.76 12.23
C PHE A 80 3.83 6.82 11.14
N HIS A 81 2.60 6.95 10.65
CA HIS A 81 2.23 8.01 9.72
C HIS A 81 1.89 9.35 10.43
N SER A 82 1.86 9.39 11.75
CA SER A 82 1.55 10.62 12.47
C SER A 82 2.69 11.64 12.35
N PRO A 83 2.38 12.94 12.15
CA PRO A 83 3.42 13.98 12.05
C PRO A 83 4.30 14.05 13.29
N LEU A 84 3.70 13.84 14.48
CA LEU A 84 4.42 13.86 15.75
C LEU A 84 5.51 12.78 15.79
N LEU A 85 5.15 11.52 15.53
CA LEU A 85 6.10 10.41 15.59
C LEU A 85 7.17 10.55 14.50
N GLN A 86 6.80 11.02 13.31
CA GLN A 86 7.76 11.31 12.25
C GLN A 86 8.75 12.42 12.63
N THR A 87 8.29 13.46 13.31
CA THR A 87 9.17 14.53 13.80
C THR A 87 10.13 13.99 14.87
N LEU A 88 9.63 13.18 15.81
CA LEU A 88 10.48 12.55 16.83
C LEU A 88 11.52 11.61 16.19
N PHE A 89 11.11 10.81 15.23
CA PHE A 89 12.02 9.92 14.51
C PHE A 89 13.12 10.70 13.74
N ARG A 90 12.77 11.85 13.17
CA ARG A 90 13.71 12.74 12.47
C ARG A 90 14.79 13.30 13.39
N LEU A 91 14.54 13.36 14.70
CA LEU A 91 15.52 13.82 15.70
C LEU A 91 16.53 12.73 16.10
N LEU A 92 16.29 11.48 15.71
CA LEU A 92 17.25 10.40 15.97
C LEU A 92 18.52 10.58 15.11
N PRO A 93 19.68 10.17 15.62
CA PRO A 93 20.89 10.11 14.82
C PRO A 93 20.66 9.29 13.55
N PRO A 94 21.10 9.76 12.36
CA PRO A 94 20.88 9.05 11.11
C PRO A 94 21.39 7.60 11.10
N SER A 95 22.51 7.32 11.80
CA SER A 95 23.05 5.96 11.95
C SER A 95 22.06 5.00 12.61
N TRP A 96 21.45 5.43 13.72
CA TRP A 96 20.45 4.63 14.45
C TRP A 96 19.18 4.43 13.64
N ALA A 97 18.70 5.49 12.98
CA ALA A 97 17.52 5.42 12.13
C ALA A 97 17.71 4.46 10.95
N ASN A 98 18.90 4.50 10.33
CA ASN A 98 19.25 3.60 9.23
C ASN A 98 19.38 2.15 9.68
N GLU A 99 20.07 1.89 10.80
CA GLU A 99 20.24 0.55 11.34
C GLU A 99 18.89 -0.08 11.73
N PHE A 100 18.06 0.68 12.45
CA PHE A 100 16.70 0.24 12.80
C PHE A 100 15.86 -0.04 11.56
N GLY A 101 15.86 0.87 10.58
CA GLY A 101 15.11 0.71 9.32
C GLY A 101 15.59 -0.49 8.50
N TYR A 102 16.91 -0.67 8.40
CA TYR A 102 17.52 -1.79 7.69
C TYR A 102 17.17 -3.15 8.34
N GLU A 103 17.34 -3.28 9.65
CA GLU A 103 17.03 -4.52 10.36
C GLU A 103 15.53 -4.84 10.32
N TRP A 104 14.67 -3.82 10.43
CA TRP A 104 13.23 -4.00 10.27
C TRP A 104 12.87 -4.51 8.87
N ALA A 105 13.38 -3.85 7.81
CA ALA A 105 13.13 -4.24 6.43
C ALA A 105 13.66 -5.64 6.12
N LYS A 106 14.88 -5.96 6.56
CA LYS A 106 15.51 -7.27 6.42
C LYS A 106 14.70 -8.38 7.10
N ASN A 107 14.27 -8.16 8.35
CA ASN A 107 13.47 -9.13 9.08
C ASN A 107 12.08 -9.33 8.46
N SER A 108 11.47 -8.27 7.93
CA SER A 108 10.21 -8.36 7.20
C SER A 108 10.37 -9.21 5.94
N ARG A 109 11.41 -8.92 5.13
CA ARG A 109 11.71 -9.64 3.89
C ARG A 109 12.04 -11.11 4.12
N LEU A 110 12.83 -11.44 5.15
CA LEU A 110 13.12 -12.83 5.51
C LEU A 110 11.86 -13.62 5.88
N LYS A 111 10.90 -12.98 6.55
CA LYS A 111 9.60 -13.59 6.86
C LYS A 111 8.74 -13.82 5.62
N GLU A 112 8.78 -12.92 4.66
CA GLU A 112 8.07 -13.05 3.38
C GLU A 112 8.67 -14.18 2.54
N LEU A 113 9.99 -14.26 2.41
CA LEU A 113 10.68 -15.33 1.71
C LEU A 113 10.43 -16.71 2.34
N ALA A 114 10.37 -16.78 3.68
CA ALA A 114 10.08 -18.01 4.41
C ALA A 114 8.61 -18.47 4.32
N ARG A 115 7.71 -17.56 3.94
CA ARG A 115 6.26 -17.83 3.82
C ARG A 115 5.73 -17.15 2.57
N PRO A 116 5.85 -17.78 1.40
CA PRO A 116 5.23 -17.24 0.20
C PRO A 116 3.75 -16.99 0.49
N CYS A 117 3.30 -15.78 0.21
CA CYS A 117 1.92 -15.36 0.42
C CYS A 117 1.15 -15.52 -0.90
N PRO A 118 0.67 -16.73 -1.24
CA PRO A 118 -0.05 -16.95 -2.49
C PRO A 118 -1.35 -16.13 -2.50
N TYR A 119 -1.92 -15.97 -3.67
CA TYR A 119 -3.25 -15.42 -3.82
C TYR A 119 -4.26 -16.25 -3.02
N LYS A 120 -5.02 -15.58 -2.15
CA LYS A 120 -5.94 -16.23 -1.21
C LYS A 120 -7.31 -16.56 -1.81
N GLY A 121 -7.55 -16.15 -3.05
CA GLY A 121 -8.86 -16.20 -3.70
C GLY A 121 -9.67 -14.92 -3.44
N GLU A 122 -10.65 -14.67 -4.30
CA GLU A 122 -11.45 -13.44 -4.31
C GLU A 122 -12.18 -13.15 -3.01
N ASP A 123 -12.57 -14.21 -2.27
CA ASP A 123 -13.33 -14.10 -1.02
C ASP A 123 -12.45 -13.88 0.22
N LYS A 124 -11.13 -13.91 0.06
CA LYS A 124 -10.17 -13.80 1.18
C LYS A 124 -9.03 -12.82 0.93
N GLU A 125 -8.87 -12.34 -0.31
CA GLU A 125 -7.85 -11.33 -0.62
C GLU A 125 -8.34 -9.95 -0.18
N GLU A 126 -7.69 -9.39 0.85
CA GLU A 126 -8.15 -8.17 1.51
C GLU A 126 -8.34 -6.99 0.55
N LEU A 127 -7.47 -6.84 -0.46
CA LEU A 127 -7.55 -5.76 -1.44
C LEU A 127 -8.70 -5.96 -2.42
N VAL A 128 -8.99 -7.21 -2.81
CA VAL A 128 -10.17 -7.53 -3.63
C VAL A 128 -11.45 -7.23 -2.86
N LEU A 129 -11.51 -7.66 -1.60
CA LEU A 129 -12.64 -7.40 -0.73
C LEU A 129 -12.84 -5.90 -0.48
N PHE A 130 -11.74 -5.14 -0.31
CA PHE A 130 -11.79 -3.69 -0.19
C PHE A 130 -12.39 -3.03 -1.44
N ALA A 131 -11.93 -3.41 -2.62
CA ALA A 131 -12.44 -2.85 -3.87
C ALA A 131 -13.93 -3.19 -4.08
N LYS A 132 -14.33 -4.43 -3.79
CA LYS A 132 -15.74 -4.85 -3.79
C LYS A 132 -16.60 -4.02 -2.81
N GLU A 133 -16.08 -3.75 -1.60
CA GLU A 133 -16.78 -2.89 -0.61
C GLU A 133 -16.94 -1.46 -1.13
N GLN A 134 -15.91 -0.88 -1.80
CA GLN A 134 -16.03 0.46 -2.39
C GLN A 134 -17.11 0.52 -3.47
N GLU A 135 -17.18 -0.47 -4.35
CA GLU A 135 -18.24 -0.56 -5.37
C GLU A 135 -19.63 -0.65 -4.73
N GLN A 136 -19.80 -1.47 -3.68
CA GLN A 136 -21.05 -1.59 -2.94
C GLN A 136 -21.49 -0.29 -2.23
N LEU A 137 -20.51 0.53 -1.81
CA LEU A 137 -20.76 1.83 -1.19
C LEU A 137 -21.05 2.94 -2.22
N GLY A 138 -21.07 2.63 -3.51
CA GLY A 138 -21.26 3.59 -4.59
C GLY A 138 -20.02 4.42 -4.92
N ASN A 139 -18.86 4.07 -4.40
CA ASN A 139 -17.58 4.70 -4.72
C ASN A 139 -16.96 4.04 -5.94
N HIS A 140 -17.67 4.04 -7.06
CA HIS A 140 -17.24 3.38 -8.29
C HIS A 140 -15.91 3.93 -8.82
N HIS A 141 -15.02 3.01 -9.25
CA HIS A 141 -13.81 3.30 -10.02
C HIS A 141 -13.67 2.31 -11.17
N ASP A 142 -13.24 2.80 -12.33
CA ASP A 142 -12.97 1.93 -13.49
C ASP A 142 -11.80 0.99 -13.19
N TYR A 143 -10.81 1.48 -12.43
CA TYR A 143 -9.64 0.70 -12.03
C TYR A 143 -9.27 0.92 -10.57
N TYR A 144 -8.92 -0.17 -9.88
CA TYR A 144 -8.27 -0.19 -8.58
C TYR A 144 -6.87 -0.77 -8.76
N ILE A 145 -5.82 0.00 -8.46
CA ILE A 145 -4.44 -0.43 -8.62
C ILE A 145 -3.72 -0.40 -7.29
N PHE A 146 -3.13 -1.54 -6.90
CA PHE A 146 -2.45 -1.74 -5.64
C PHE A 146 -1.09 -2.39 -5.81
N GLY A 147 -0.17 -2.13 -4.87
CA GLY A 147 1.04 -2.89 -4.62
C GLY A 147 0.90 -3.81 -3.40
N HIS A 148 1.86 -3.77 -2.50
CA HIS A 148 1.90 -4.36 -1.16
C HIS A 148 1.91 -5.88 -1.08
N ARG A 149 1.08 -6.57 -1.86
CA ARG A 149 0.88 -8.03 -1.73
C ARG A 149 1.93 -8.86 -2.46
N HIS A 150 2.75 -8.25 -3.29
CA HIS A 150 3.76 -8.94 -4.11
C HIS A 150 3.18 -10.13 -4.89
N ILE A 151 1.94 -10.03 -5.32
CA ILE A 151 1.27 -10.97 -6.21
C ILE A 151 0.83 -10.23 -7.46
N GLU A 152 0.93 -10.86 -8.59
CA GLU A 152 0.34 -10.35 -9.83
C GLU A 152 -1.11 -10.81 -9.91
N LEU A 153 -2.03 -9.86 -9.97
CA LEU A 153 -3.45 -10.12 -10.11
C LEU A 153 -4.07 -9.08 -11.03
N ASP A 154 -4.84 -9.56 -11.97
CA ASP A 154 -5.70 -8.76 -12.83
C ASP A 154 -7.08 -9.43 -12.88
N LEU A 155 -8.09 -8.78 -12.29
CA LEU A 155 -9.41 -9.37 -12.07
C LEU A 155 -10.51 -8.36 -12.37
N MET A 156 -11.55 -8.79 -13.08
CA MET A 156 -12.78 -8.02 -13.24
C MET A 156 -13.60 -8.09 -11.95
N LEU A 157 -13.93 -6.93 -11.38
CA LEU A 157 -14.82 -6.82 -10.21
C LEU A 157 -16.28 -6.75 -10.64
N SER A 158 -16.53 -6.05 -11.73
CA SER A 158 -17.82 -5.90 -12.38
C SER A 158 -17.63 -5.75 -13.89
N ARG A 159 -18.70 -5.44 -14.64
CA ARG A 159 -18.63 -5.22 -16.09
C ARG A 159 -17.70 -4.06 -16.48
N ASP A 160 -17.59 -3.05 -15.62
CA ASP A 160 -16.93 -1.77 -15.88
C ASP A 160 -15.90 -1.38 -14.77
N SER A 161 -15.59 -2.31 -13.88
CA SER A 161 -14.60 -2.12 -12.80
C SER A 161 -13.60 -3.27 -12.76
N ARG A 162 -12.33 -2.95 -12.58
CA ARG A 162 -11.21 -3.90 -12.58
C ARG A 162 -10.25 -3.63 -11.44
N ILE A 163 -9.75 -4.67 -10.79
CA ILE A 163 -8.66 -4.59 -9.82
C ILE A 163 -7.39 -5.16 -10.41
N MET A 164 -6.29 -4.44 -10.17
CA MET A 164 -4.94 -4.87 -10.51
C MET A 164 -4.07 -4.78 -9.26
N ILE A 165 -3.41 -5.87 -8.92
CA ILE A 165 -2.36 -5.88 -7.90
C ILE A 165 -1.05 -6.10 -8.63
N LEU A 166 -0.17 -5.10 -8.52
CA LEU A 166 1.15 -5.14 -9.14
C LEU A 166 2.01 -6.15 -8.37
N GLY A 167 2.68 -7.02 -9.08
CA GLY A 167 3.54 -8.03 -8.48
C GLY A 167 4.76 -7.44 -7.78
N ASP A 168 5.91 -8.02 -8.03
CA ASP A 168 7.19 -7.59 -7.46
C ASP A 168 8.21 -7.42 -8.59
N CYS A 169 8.61 -6.18 -8.83
CA CYS A 169 9.57 -5.82 -9.87
C CYS A 169 10.94 -6.51 -9.70
N TRP A 170 11.33 -6.85 -8.47
CA TRP A 170 12.65 -7.42 -8.18
C TRP A 170 12.74 -8.95 -8.31
N GLN A 171 11.65 -9.66 -8.00
CA GLN A 171 11.64 -11.12 -7.99
C GLN A 171 10.81 -11.69 -9.14
N GLN A 172 9.66 -11.07 -9.41
CA GLN A 172 8.71 -11.55 -10.42
C GLN A 172 8.85 -10.81 -11.75
N PHE A 173 9.58 -9.68 -11.76
CA PHE A 173 9.74 -8.80 -12.93
C PHE A 173 8.41 -8.33 -13.51
N THR A 174 7.40 -8.15 -12.65
CA THR A 174 6.08 -7.65 -12.98
C THR A 174 5.97 -6.15 -12.69
N TYR A 175 5.16 -5.43 -13.49
CA TYR A 175 4.95 -3.97 -13.39
C TYR A 175 3.64 -3.55 -14.05
#